data_2410a132cd2c11ea12f1f7c73c4b4521
#
_entry.id   2410a132cd2c11ea12f1f7c73c4b4521
#
_cell.length_a   1.000
_cell.length_b   1.000
_cell.length_c   1.000
_cell.angle_alpha   90.00
_cell.angle_beta   90.00
_cell.angle_gamma   90.00
#
_symmetry.space_group_name_H-M   'P 1'
#
loop_
_entity.id
_entity.type
_entity.pdbx_description
1 polymer ?
#
loop_
_entity_poly.entity_id
_entity_poly.type
_entity_poly.pdbx_seq_one_letter_code
_entity_poly.pdbx_strand_id
1 'polypeptide(L)'
;QPPTENGENEEAVTKMMYMERRDADGNIVGLLDEGLWFKQGDEAPYTGLVVGMNKPKDGKPPEFPYNYKREFQDGVQVGVETGWYTTGKKRIELVYENGEVVSMRQWDADGNELKED
;
A
#
# COMPACT_ATOMS: atom_id res chain seq x y z
N GLN A 1 -19.59 6.75 19.77
CA GLN A 1 -18.85 6.64 19.48
C GLN A 1 -18.33 6.14 19.32
N PRO A 2 -18.34 6.26 19.44
CA PRO A 2 -17.55 6.16 19.14
C PRO A 2 -16.77 5.64 18.58
N PRO A 3 -16.65 5.45 18.04
CA PRO A 3 -15.63 4.83 17.46
C PRO A 3 -14.41 5.37 17.89
N THR A 4 -14.50 6.21 18.63
CA THR A 4 -13.34 6.79 18.97
C THR A 4 -12.50 5.94 19.73
N GLU A 5 -13.02 5.16 20.52
CA GLU A 5 -12.18 4.31 21.24
C GLU A 5 -11.47 3.42 20.32
N ASN A 6 -12.04 3.11 19.22
CA ASN A 6 -11.32 2.34 18.25
C ASN A 6 -10.54 3.24 17.37
N GLY A 7 -10.97 4.45 17.20
CA GLY A 7 -10.29 5.35 16.33
C GLY A 7 -8.85 5.52 16.71
N GLU A 8 -8.54 5.52 17.98
CA GLU A 8 -7.16 5.72 18.36
C GLU A 8 -6.29 4.55 18.01
N ASN A 9 -6.87 3.37 17.81
CA ASN A 9 -6.11 2.19 17.45
C ASN A 9 -6.24 1.83 15.99
N GLU A 10 -7.03 2.58 15.25
CA GLU A 10 -7.23 2.29 13.85
C GLU A 10 -6.27 3.10 13.03
N GLU A 11 -5.62 2.44 12.10
CA GLU A 11 -4.77 3.15 11.17
C GLU A 11 -5.63 3.78 10.10
N ALA A 12 -5.19 4.94 9.61
CA ALA A 12 -5.83 5.55 8.46
C ALA A 12 -5.67 4.61 7.28
N VAL A 13 -6.68 4.56 6.42
CA VAL A 13 -6.62 3.76 5.21
C VAL A 13 -7.07 4.64 4.05
N THR A 14 -6.30 4.68 2.98
CA THR A 14 -6.70 5.41 1.81
C THR A 14 -6.33 4.61 0.56
N LYS A 15 -6.92 4.99 -0.57
CA LYS A 15 -6.62 4.33 -1.82
C LYS A 15 -5.45 4.99 -2.49
N MET A 16 -4.64 4.19 -3.20
CA MET A 16 -3.45 4.70 -3.86
C MET A 16 -3.77 5.84 -4.82
N MET A 17 -4.95 5.83 -5.43
CA MET A 17 -5.33 6.87 -6.38
C MET A 17 -5.42 8.25 -5.72
N TYR A 18 -5.48 8.31 -4.38
CA TYR A 18 -5.56 9.58 -3.66
C TYR A 18 -4.21 10.01 -3.08
N MET A 19 -3.14 9.31 -3.43
CA MET A 19 -1.81 9.62 -2.91
C MET A 19 -0.99 10.39 -3.94
N GLU A 20 0.00 11.10 -3.45
CA GLU A 20 0.96 11.76 -4.33
C GLU A 20 2.31 11.79 -3.63
N ARG A 21 3.38 11.93 -4.42
CA ARG A 21 4.73 12.00 -3.89
C ARG A 21 5.25 13.40 -4.11
N ARG A 22 5.93 13.95 -3.11
CA ARG A 22 6.45 15.32 -3.18
C ARG A 22 7.92 15.34 -2.79
N ASP A 23 8.68 16.20 -3.46
CA ASP A 23 10.08 16.35 -3.12
C ASP A 23 10.24 17.29 -1.92
N ALA A 24 11.50 17.59 -1.56
CA ALA A 24 11.77 18.39 -0.37
C ALA A 24 11.26 19.82 -0.50
N ASP A 25 11.03 20.28 -1.71
CA ASP A 25 10.51 21.64 -1.95
C ASP A 25 8.99 21.67 -2.02
N GLY A 26 8.35 20.52 -1.86
CA GLY A 26 6.91 20.44 -1.91
C GLY A 26 6.33 20.26 -3.30
N ASN A 27 7.16 20.03 -4.30
CA ASN A 27 6.69 19.84 -5.67
C ASN A 27 6.26 18.40 -5.87
N ILE A 28 5.14 18.21 -6.57
CA ILE A 28 4.67 16.86 -6.89
C ILE A 28 5.62 16.25 -7.91
N VAL A 29 6.08 15.04 -7.62
CA VAL A 29 7.01 14.33 -8.48
C VAL A 29 6.39 13.00 -8.87
N GLY A 30 7.09 12.25 -9.73
CA GLY A 30 6.59 10.96 -10.18
C GLY A 30 6.57 9.94 -9.05
N LEU A 31 5.77 8.91 -9.21
CA LEU A 31 5.60 7.91 -8.14
C LEU A 31 6.88 7.12 -7.90
N LEU A 32 7.77 7.06 -8.86
CA LEU A 32 9.05 6.37 -8.71
C LEU A 32 10.21 7.31 -8.39
N ASP A 33 9.92 8.60 -8.26
CA ASP A 33 10.94 9.58 -7.93
C ASP A 33 11.15 9.62 -6.42
N GLU A 34 12.23 10.25 -6.00
CA GLU A 34 12.47 10.39 -4.58
C GLU A 34 11.55 11.42 -3.97
N GLY A 35 11.16 11.19 -2.73
CA GLY A 35 10.29 12.12 -2.04
C GLY A 35 9.46 11.39 -1.01
N LEU A 36 8.67 12.16 -0.29
CA LEU A 36 7.77 11.61 0.71
C LEU A 36 6.37 11.47 0.13
N TRP A 37 5.62 10.55 0.71
CA TRP A 37 4.26 10.29 0.25
C TRP A 37 3.26 11.11 1.06
N PHE A 38 2.29 11.67 0.37
CA PHE A 38 1.23 12.49 0.95
C PHE A 38 -0.10 12.03 0.41
N LYS A 39 -1.14 12.19 1.22
CA LYS A 39 -2.47 12.15 0.65
C LYS A 39 -2.69 13.48 -0.06
N GLN A 40 -3.31 13.42 -1.23
CA GLN A 40 -3.50 14.62 -2.04
C GLN A 40 -4.20 15.70 -1.24
N GLY A 41 -3.63 16.89 -1.25
CA GLY A 41 -4.21 18.02 -0.53
C GLY A 41 -3.76 18.17 0.90
N ASP A 42 -3.11 17.18 1.48
CA ASP A 42 -2.65 17.27 2.87
C ASP A 42 -1.31 17.97 2.94
N GLU A 43 -1.07 18.66 4.06
CA GLU A 43 0.18 19.37 4.27
C GLU A 43 1.22 18.50 4.94
N ALA A 44 0.81 17.45 5.63
CA ALA A 44 1.73 16.59 6.36
C ALA A 44 1.92 15.27 5.61
N PRO A 45 3.10 14.67 5.71
CA PRO A 45 3.32 13.36 5.11
C PRO A 45 2.35 12.33 5.69
N TYR A 46 2.03 11.32 4.88
CA TYR A 46 1.01 10.36 5.23
C TYR A 46 1.53 9.29 6.19
N THR A 47 0.74 8.97 7.19
CA THR A 47 0.96 7.82 8.06
C THR A 47 -0.31 6.98 8.02
N GLY A 48 -0.17 5.69 7.72
CA GLY A 48 -1.32 4.81 7.67
C GLY A 48 -1.15 3.78 6.56
N LEU A 49 -2.26 3.16 6.21
CA LEU A 49 -2.27 2.12 5.19
C LEU A 49 -2.75 2.69 3.86
N VAL A 50 -2.19 2.17 2.78
CA VAL A 50 -2.60 2.52 1.42
C VAL A 50 -2.93 1.23 0.71
N VAL A 51 -4.07 1.20 0.05
CA VAL A 51 -4.51 0.02 -0.69
C VAL A 51 -4.63 0.34 -2.17
N GLY A 52 -4.26 -0.63 -3.00
CA GLY A 52 -4.54 -0.59 -4.41
C GLY A 52 -5.76 -1.45 -4.66
N MET A 53 -6.68 -0.98 -5.48
CA MET A 53 -7.94 -1.66 -5.69
C MET A 53 -7.95 -2.33 -7.05
N ASN A 54 -8.53 -3.53 -7.11
CA ASN A 54 -8.81 -4.16 -8.38
C ASN A 54 -10.00 -3.47 -9.01
N LYS A 55 -9.99 -3.37 -10.34
CA LYS A 55 -11.04 -2.67 -11.06
C LYS A 55 -12.12 -3.65 -11.48
N PRO A 56 -13.37 -3.18 -11.58
CA PRO A 56 -14.44 -4.01 -12.13
C PRO A 56 -14.10 -4.41 -13.55
N LYS A 57 -14.55 -5.57 -13.95
CA LYS A 57 -14.33 -6.08 -15.29
C LYS A 57 -15.66 -6.55 -15.86
N ASP A 58 -15.99 -6.08 -17.06
CA ASP A 58 -17.23 -6.44 -17.74
C ASP A 58 -18.46 -6.15 -16.86
N GLY A 59 -18.41 -5.02 -16.15
CA GLY A 59 -19.53 -4.61 -15.32
C GLY A 59 -19.69 -5.39 -14.04
N LYS A 60 -18.74 -6.26 -13.71
CA LYS A 60 -18.81 -7.05 -12.51
C LYS A 60 -17.74 -6.63 -11.51
N PRO A 61 -18.07 -6.63 -10.22
CA PRO A 61 -17.05 -6.31 -9.22
C PRO A 61 -15.97 -7.38 -9.19
N PRO A 62 -14.76 -7.04 -8.76
CA PRO A 62 -13.70 -8.01 -8.67
C PRO A 62 -14.02 -9.06 -7.60
N GLU A 63 -13.51 -10.27 -7.82
CA GLU A 63 -13.66 -11.35 -6.85
C GLU A 63 -13.03 -10.98 -5.52
N PHE A 64 -11.87 -10.33 -5.55
CA PHE A 64 -11.19 -9.84 -4.37
C PHE A 64 -10.91 -8.36 -4.62
N PRO A 65 -11.30 -7.46 -3.69
CA PRO A 65 -11.23 -6.03 -4.00
C PRO A 65 -9.83 -5.45 -4.02
N TYR A 66 -8.89 -6.04 -3.30
CA TYR A 66 -7.58 -5.42 -3.13
C TYR A 66 -6.54 -6.04 -4.02
N ASN A 67 -5.66 -5.19 -4.58
CA ASN A 67 -4.53 -5.59 -5.36
C ASN A 67 -3.29 -5.65 -4.47
N TYR A 68 -3.13 -4.66 -3.61
CA TYR A 68 -2.01 -4.63 -2.67
C TYR A 68 -2.36 -3.74 -1.47
N LYS A 69 -1.56 -3.87 -0.42
CA LYS A 69 -1.68 -3.02 0.76
C LYS A 69 -0.26 -2.64 1.19
N ARG A 70 -0.08 -1.36 1.47
CA ARG A 70 1.21 -0.80 1.89
C ARG A 70 1.03 -0.04 3.18
N GLU A 71 2.11 0.10 3.93
CA GLU A 71 2.10 0.86 5.18
C GLU A 71 3.10 1.98 5.09
N PHE A 72 2.70 3.16 5.58
CA PHE A 72 3.56 4.34 5.55
C PHE A 72 3.65 4.95 6.93
N GLN A 73 4.79 5.54 7.23
CA GLN A 73 4.97 6.34 8.44
C GLN A 73 5.71 7.61 8.05
N ASP A 74 5.07 8.76 8.32
CA ASP A 74 5.63 10.07 8.00
C ASP A 74 6.11 10.16 6.55
N GLY A 75 5.33 9.57 5.65
CA GLY A 75 5.60 9.64 4.22
C GLY A 75 6.60 8.64 3.70
N VAL A 76 7.10 7.73 4.54
CA VAL A 76 8.08 6.72 4.16
C VAL A 76 7.43 5.35 4.27
N GLN A 77 7.62 4.53 3.25
CA GLN A 77 7.04 3.18 3.29
C GLN A 77 7.80 2.31 4.28
N VAL A 78 7.05 1.64 5.17
CA VAL A 78 7.62 0.77 6.19
C VAL A 78 6.73 -0.46 6.32
N GLY A 79 7.21 -1.46 7.06
CA GLY A 79 6.41 -2.62 7.36
C GLY A 79 6.20 -3.52 6.18
N VAL A 80 5.11 -4.25 6.17
CA VAL A 80 4.87 -5.29 5.19
C VAL A 80 3.95 -4.77 4.08
N GLU A 81 4.41 -4.91 2.84
CA GLU A 81 3.54 -4.71 1.69
C GLU A 81 3.07 -6.07 1.23
N THR A 82 1.77 -6.24 1.07
CA THR A 82 1.18 -7.49 0.61
C THR A 82 0.50 -7.25 -0.72
N GLY A 83 0.78 -8.11 -1.70
CA GLY A 83 0.08 -8.10 -2.98
C GLY A 83 -0.68 -9.40 -3.11
N TRP A 84 -1.81 -9.34 -3.80
CA TRP A 84 -2.70 -10.50 -3.95
C TRP A 84 -3.02 -10.74 -5.41
N TYR A 85 -3.28 -12.02 -5.70
CA TYR A 85 -3.91 -12.37 -6.95
C TYR A 85 -5.38 -11.95 -6.91
N THR A 86 -6.02 -11.93 -8.06
CA THR A 86 -7.43 -11.54 -8.13
C THR A 86 -8.34 -12.47 -7.35
N THR A 87 -7.87 -13.69 -7.05
CA THR A 87 -8.62 -14.65 -6.25
C THR A 87 -8.55 -14.37 -4.76
N GLY A 88 -7.66 -13.46 -4.33
CA GLY A 88 -7.47 -13.18 -2.92
C GLY A 88 -6.31 -13.94 -2.30
N LYS A 89 -5.67 -14.81 -3.07
CA LYS A 89 -4.49 -15.51 -2.55
C LYS A 89 -3.30 -14.59 -2.60
N LYS A 90 -2.43 -14.73 -1.61
CA LYS A 90 -1.24 -13.88 -1.52
C LYS A 90 -0.31 -14.16 -2.70
N ARG A 91 0.21 -13.11 -3.30
CA ARG A 91 1.13 -13.21 -4.43
C ARG A 91 2.54 -12.80 -4.02
N ILE A 92 2.66 -11.75 -3.21
CA ILE A 92 3.98 -11.25 -2.84
C ILE A 92 3.89 -10.58 -1.48
N GLU A 93 4.98 -10.66 -0.75
CA GLU A 93 5.09 -10.01 0.54
C GLU A 93 6.46 -9.37 0.60
N LEU A 94 6.49 -8.06 0.79
CA LEU A 94 7.73 -7.29 0.88
C LEU A 94 7.81 -6.67 2.25
N VAL A 95 8.98 -6.70 2.85
CA VAL A 95 9.18 -6.02 4.12
C VAL A 95 10.05 -4.79 3.84
N TYR A 96 9.58 -3.65 4.29
CA TYR A 96 10.25 -2.36 4.09
C TYR A 96 10.79 -1.82 5.40
N GLU A 97 12.00 -1.27 5.33
CA GLU A 97 12.57 -0.49 6.43
C GLU A 97 13.10 0.80 5.84
N ASN A 98 12.62 1.92 6.36
CA ASN A 98 13.08 3.25 5.91
C ASN A 98 12.98 3.42 4.39
N GLY A 99 11.91 2.89 3.81
CA GLY A 99 11.67 3.04 2.39
C GLY A 99 12.35 2.02 1.51
N GLU A 100 13.10 1.08 2.07
CA GLU A 100 13.84 0.09 1.30
C GLU A 100 13.35 -1.31 1.59
N VAL A 101 13.35 -2.15 0.57
CA VAL A 101 12.94 -3.55 0.71
C VAL A 101 14.08 -4.32 1.35
N VAL A 102 13.79 -4.99 2.47
CA VAL A 102 14.78 -5.81 3.15
C VAL A 102 14.45 -7.30 3.08
N SER A 103 13.26 -7.67 2.60
CA SER A 103 12.85 -9.06 2.51
C SER A 103 11.76 -9.19 1.48
N MET A 104 11.71 -10.34 0.80
CA MET A 104 10.70 -10.58 -0.22
C MET A 104 10.34 -12.05 -0.24
N ARG A 105 9.05 -12.32 -0.34
CA ARG A 105 8.52 -13.68 -0.54
C ARG A 105 7.46 -13.62 -1.63
N GLN A 106 7.36 -14.69 -2.42
CA GLN A 106 6.41 -14.76 -3.50
C GLN A 106 5.75 -16.12 -3.52
N TRP A 107 4.53 -16.15 -4.05
CA TRP A 107 3.74 -17.37 -4.17
C TRP A 107 3.13 -17.43 -5.55
N ASP A 108 2.88 -18.65 -6.05
CA ASP A 108 2.17 -18.80 -7.30
C ASP A 108 0.66 -18.73 -7.07
N ALA A 109 -0.10 -18.84 -8.14
CA ALA A 109 -1.55 -18.67 -8.05
C ALA A 109 -2.23 -19.78 -7.26
N ASP A 110 -1.56 -20.90 -7.09
CA ASP A 110 -2.10 -22.02 -6.32
C ASP A 110 -1.74 -21.92 -4.83
N GLY A 111 -0.94 -20.93 -4.45
CA GLY A 111 -0.58 -20.74 -3.06
C GLY A 111 0.74 -21.36 -2.67
N ASN A 112 1.49 -21.88 -3.63
CA ASN A 112 2.80 -22.47 -3.35
C ASN A 112 3.87 -21.41 -3.33
N GLU A 113 4.69 -21.41 -2.31
CA GLU A 113 5.73 -20.39 -2.21
C GLU A 113 6.82 -20.64 -3.24
N LEU A 114 7.20 -19.57 -3.95
CA LEU A 114 8.27 -19.64 -4.92
C LEU A 114 9.57 -19.30 -4.22
N LYS A 115 10.56 -20.16 -4.36
CA LYS A 115 11.82 -19.97 -3.67
C LYS A 115 12.91 -19.71 -4.68
N GLU A 116 13.80 -18.83 -4.30
CA GLU A 116 14.96 -18.55 -5.13
C GLU A 116 16.08 -19.49 -4.74
N ASP A 117 16.85 -19.86 -5.71
CA ASP A 117 18.01 -20.71 -5.47
C ASP A 117 19.26 -19.91 -5.18
#